data_9c09a6806b1415eb2ef220fd86bf1b3a
#
_entry.id   9c09a6806b1415eb2ef220fd86bf1b3a
#
_cell.length_a   1.000
_cell.length_b   1.000
_cell.length_c   1.000
_cell.angle_alpha   90.00
_cell.angle_beta   90.00
_cell.angle_gamma   90.00
#
_symmetry.space_group_name_H-M   'P 1'
#
loop_
_entity.id
_entity.type
_entity.pdbx_description
1 polymer ?
#
loop_
_entity_poly.entity_id
_entity_poly.type
_entity_poly.pdbx_seq_one_letter_code
_entity_poly.pdbx_strand_id
1 'polypeptide(L)'
;GDVYKRQALGVEPPDREPRATQYVGEMLDIIGKLEQNGLAYQADDGDVNYAVRGFSGYGKLSGKTLDDLRAGERVAVGSAKRDPLDFVLWKSAKAEEPDDTKWESPYGLGRPGWHIECSAMSKSLLGLPLDIHGGGPDLKFPHHENEIAQTEGAFGGTLANIWMHCGPLMVDSDKMSK
;
A
#
# COMPACT_ATOMS: atom_id res chain seq x y z
N GLY A 1 -19.42 5.12 -16.24
CA GLY A 1 -18.69 4.24 -17.13
C GLY A 1 -18.57 2.80 -16.65
N ASP A 2 -17.90 2.55 -15.51
CA ASP A 2 -17.52 1.18 -15.11
C ASP A 2 -18.71 0.32 -14.63
N VAL A 3 -19.72 0.94 -14.05
CA VAL A 3 -20.94 0.23 -13.60
C VAL A 3 -21.65 -0.48 -14.76
N TYR A 4 -21.82 0.22 -15.90
CA TYR A 4 -22.49 -0.39 -17.07
C TYR A 4 -21.66 -1.51 -17.70
N LYS A 5 -20.34 -1.41 -17.67
CA LYS A 5 -19.44 -2.46 -18.19
C LYS A 5 -19.54 -3.73 -17.35
N ARG A 6 -19.52 -3.59 -16.02
CA ARG A 6 -19.70 -4.72 -15.09
C ARG A 6 -21.04 -5.43 -15.33
N GLN A 7 -22.12 -4.66 -15.44
CA GLN A 7 -23.46 -5.20 -15.71
C GLN A 7 -23.51 -5.96 -17.05
N ALA A 8 -22.94 -5.40 -18.11
CA ALA A 8 -22.90 -6.03 -19.43
C ALA A 8 -22.11 -7.35 -19.43
N LEU A 9 -21.12 -7.47 -18.56
CA LEU A 9 -20.30 -8.69 -18.38
C LEU A 9 -20.88 -9.66 -17.34
N GLY A 10 -22.00 -9.35 -16.71
CA GLY A 10 -22.57 -10.16 -15.65
C GLY A 10 -21.73 -10.23 -14.38
N VAL A 11 -20.87 -9.23 -14.14
CA VAL A 11 -20.03 -9.16 -12.94
C VAL A 11 -20.90 -8.70 -11.77
N GLU A 12 -21.03 -9.53 -10.76
CA GLU A 12 -21.73 -9.19 -9.53
C GLU A 12 -20.94 -8.15 -8.71
N PRO A 13 -21.63 -7.24 -8.00
CA PRO A 13 -20.94 -6.31 -7.08
C PRO A 13 -20.32 -7.08 -5.92
N PRO A 14 -19.23 -6.58 -5.33
CA PRO A 14 -18.66 -7.17 -4.12
C PRO A 14 -19.60 -6.94 -2.91
N ASP A 15 -19.54 -7.83 -1.92
CA ASP A 15 -20.31 -7.70 -0.67
C ASP A 15 -19.92 -6.45 0.13
N ARG A 16 -18.69 -5.99 0.00
CA ARG A 16 -18.15 -4.80 0.64
C ARG A 16 -17.37 -3.95 -0.36
N GLU A 17 -17.66 -2.68 -0.38
CA GLU A 17 -16.97 -1.65 -1.19
C GLU A 17 -16.47 -0.52 -0.26
N PRO A 18 -15.38 -0.73 0.51
CA PRO A 18 -14.91 0.24 1.48
C PRO A 18 -14.33 1.49 0.83
N ARG A 19 -14.45 2.62 1.54
CA ARG A 19 -13.83 3.90 1.16
C ARG A 19 -12.66 4.18 2.08
N ALA A 20 -11.47 4.38 1.54
CA ALA A 20 -10.24 4.62 2.31
C ALA A 20 -10.37 5.74 3.35
N THR A 21 -11.11 6.80 3.02
CA THR A 21 -11.37 7.94 3.90
C THR A 21 -12.11 7.57 5.21
N GLN A 22 -12.72 6.41 5.29
CA GLN A 22 -13.42 5.91 6.48
C GLN A 22 -12.53 5.05 7.37
N TYR A 23 -11.28 4.76 6.95
CA TYR A 23 -10.36 3.85 7.63
C TYR A 23 -9.03 4.52 8.04
N VAL A 24 -9.03 5.85 8.13
CA VAL A 24 -7.81 6.60 8.50
C VAL A 24 -7.35 6.24 9.91
N GLY A 25 -8.27 6.00 10.84
CA GLY A 25 -7.95 5.55 12.21
C GLY A 25 -7.19 4.22 12.20
N GLU A 26 -7.66 3.23 11.45
CA GLU A 26 -7.04 1.91 11.31
C GLU A 26 -5.67 1.99 10.63
N MET A 27 -5.48 2.93 9.69
CA MET A 27 -4.18 3.19 9.07
C MET A 27 -3.19 3.74 10.10
N LEU A 28 -3.61 4.69 10.93
CA LEU A 28 -2.79 5.24 12.00
C LEU A 28 -2.44 4.18 13.06
N ASP A 29 -3.37 3.26 13.38
CA ASP A 29 -3.10 2.14 14.26
C ASP A 29 -2.01 1.20 13.71
N ILE A 30 -2.04 0.94 12.39
CA ILE A 30 -0.98 0.15 11.73
C ILE A 30 0.36 0.87 11.83
N ILE A 31 0.40 2.17 11.53
CA ILE A 31 1.62 2.97 11.60
C ILE A 31 2.21 2.93 13.01
N GLY A 32 1.37 3.15 14.04
CA GLY A 32 1.82 3.09 15.43
C GLY A 32 2.41 1.73 15.82
N LYS A 33 1.85 0.62 15.31
CA LYS A 33 2.40 -0.73 15.52
C LYS A 33 3.73 -0.91 14.80
N LEU A 34 3.85 -0.41 13.57
CA LEU A 34 5.10 -0.46 12.82
C LEU A 34 6.21 0.32 13.52
N GLU A 35 5.90 1.49 14.11
CA GLU A 35 6.87 2.24 14.93
C GLU A 35 7.30 1.46 16.16
N GLN A 36 6.36 0.87 16.91
CA GLN A 36 6.66 0.02 18.08
C GLN A 36 7.57 -1.16 17.71
N ASN A 37 7.41 -1.69 16.50
CA ASN A 37 8.23 -2.79 15.98
C ASN A 37 9.54 -2.32 15.30
N GLY A 38 9.82 -1.02 15.30
CA GLY A 38 11.04 -0.45 14.69
C GLY A 38 11.04 -0.44 13.17
N LEU A 39 9.86 -0.61 12.54
CA LEU A 39 9.68 -0.68 11.08
C LEU A 39 9.14 0.61 10.47
N ALA A 40 8.84 1.63 11.28
CA ALA A 40 8.46 2.96 10.80
C ALA A 40 9.19 4.05 11.58
N TYR A 41 9.33 5.21 10.95
CA TYR A 41 9.96 6.39 11.56
C TYR A 41 9.44 7.68 10.94
N GLN A 42 9.36 8.73 11.73
CA GLN A 42 9.10 10.07 11.21
C GLN A 42 10.42 10.70 10.72
N ALA A 43 10.39 11.27 9.53
CA ALA A 43 11.51 11.97 8.91
C ALA A 43 11.47 13.47 9.22
N ASP A 44 12.55 14.20 8.94
CA ASP A 44 12.68 15.62 9.24
C ASP A 44 11.70 16.53 8.48
N ASP A 45 11.16 16.05 7.33
CA ASP A 45 10.11 16.73 6.56
C ASP A 45 8.69 16.46 7.08
N GLY A 46 8.57 15.70 8.17
CA GLY A 46 7.31 15.34 8.80
C GLY A 46 6.63 14.09 8.24
N ASP A 47 7.12 13.55 7.13
CA ASP A 47 6.61 12.28 6.58
C ASP A 47 6.94 11.11 7.51
N VAL A 48 6.01 10.14 7.61
CA VAL A 48 6.32 8.86 8.26
C VAL A 48 6.62 7.82 7.17
N ASN A 49 7.78 7.20 7.27
CA ASN A 49 8.26 6.25 6.28
C ASN A 49 8.39 4.84 6.88
N TYR A 50 8.16 3.84 6.05
CA TYR A 50 8.45 2.45 6.34
C TYR A 50 9.94 2.16 6.12
N ALA A 51 10.60 1.55 7.10
CA ALA A 51 12.02 1.18 7.04
C ALA A 51 12.17 -0.20 6.37
N VAL A 52 12.29 -0.23 5.04
CA VAL A 52 12.26 -1.46 4.24
C VAL A 52 13.31 -2.47 4.66
N ARG A 53 14.52 -2.04 4.99
CA ARG A 53 15.61 -2.94 5.42
C ARG A 53 15.38 -3.62 6.76
N GLY A 54 14.44 -3.10 7.57
CA GLY A 54 14.04 -3.73 8.82
C GLY A 54 13.19 -4.98 8.64
N PHE A 55 12.56 -5.15 7.48
CA PHE A 55 11.68 -6.28 7.17
C PHE A 55 12.39 -7.31 6.28
N SER A 56 12.84 -8.40 6.87
CA SER A 56 13.63 -9.44 6.19
C SER A 56 12.88 -10.16 5.06
N GLY A 57 11.55 -10.10 5.05
CA GLY A 57 10.69 -10.71 4.02
C GLY A 57 10.42 -9.84 2.80
N TYR A 58 10.99 -8.62 2.71
CA TYR A 58 10.72 -7.73 1.60
C TYR A 58 11.25 -8.28 0.27
N GLY A 59 10.40 -8.29 -0.74
CA GLY A 59 10.70 -8.84 -2.06
C GLY A 59 10.25 -10.30 -2.25
N LYS A 60 9.69 -10.96 -1.22
CA LYS A 60 9.29 -12.37 -1.31
C LYS A 60 8.18 -12.66 -2.33
N LEU A 61 7.27 -11.72 -2.55
CA LEU A 61 6.19 -11.87 -3.54
C LEU A 61 6.68 -11.57 -4.95
N SER A 62 7.44 -10.49 -5.10
CA SER A 62 7.93 -10.03 -6.41
C SER A 62 9.11 -10.85 -6.92
N GLY A 63 9.84 -11.54 -6.03
CA GLY A 63 11.08 -12.23 -6.32
C GLY A 63 12.27 -11.28 -6.51
N LYS A 64 12.14 -10.02 -6.07
CA LYS A 64 13.19 -9.00 -6.18
C LYS A 64 14.03 -8.95 -4.91
N THR A 65 15.35 -8.86 -5.07
CA THR A 65 16.23 -8.56 -3.96
C THR A 65 16.32 -7.05 -3.72
N LEU A 66 16.75 -6.64 -2.52
CA LEU A 66 16.95 -5.22 -2.22
C LEU A 66 18.02 -4.58 -3.12
N ASP A 67 19.00 -5.35 -3.57
CA ASP A 67 20.05 -4.88 -4.48
C ASP A 67 19.51 -4.67 -5.90
N ASP A 68 18.62 -5.54 -6.38
CA ASP A 68 17.94 -5.37 -7.68
C ASP A 68 17.09 -4.09 -7.67
N LEU A 69 16.45 -3.80 -6.55
CA LEU A 69 15.61 -2.61 -6.40
C LEU A 69 16.44 -1.32 -6.43
N ARG A 70 17.61 -1.31 -5.78
CA ARG A 70 18.56 -0.17 -5.83
C ARG A 70 19.08 0.10 -7.24
N ALA A 71 19.40 -0.95 -7.99
CA ALA A 71 19.87 -0.82 -9.36
C ALA A 71 18.84 -0.18 -10.31
N GLY A 72 17.54 -0.27 -9.99
CA GLY A 72 16.44 0.33 -10.74
C GLY A 72 16.10 1.77 -10.36
N GLU A 73 16.68 2.32 -9.32
CA GLU A 73 16.39 3.69 -8.87
C GLU A 73 17.01 4.74 -9.79
N ARG A 74 16.14 5.43 -10.54
CA ARG A 74 16.49 6.58 -11.37
C ARG A 74 16.18 7.93 -10.72
N VAL A 75 15.68 7.92 -9.48
CA VAL A 75 15.18 9.13 -8.82
C VAL A 75 16.17 9.57 -7.75
N ALA A 76 16.51 10.86 -7.79
CA ALA A 76 17.24 11.49 -6.69
C ALA A 76 16.46 11.27 -5.39
N VAL A 77 17.12 10.69 -4.40
CA VAL A 77 16.55 10.44 -3.08
C VAL A 77 16.05 11.77 -2.51
N GLY A 78 14.76 11.86 -2.23
CA GLY A 78 14.24 12.96 -1.39
C GLY A 78 15.03 12.93 -0.09
N SER A 79 15.63 14.03 0.29
CA SER A 79 16.68 14.14 1.30
C SER A 79 16.29 13.68 2.72
N ALA A 80 15.04 13.39 3.00
CA ALA A 80 14.53 13.08 4.34
C ALA A 80 14.42 11.57 4.64
N LYS A 81 14.45 10.68 3.63
CA LYS A 81 14.42 9.24 3.84
C LYS A 81 15.76 8.70 4.31
N ARG A 82 15.75 7.72 5.22
CA ARG A 82 16.95 7.02 5.70
C ARG A 82 17.54 6.08 4.64
N ASP A 83 16.68 5.45 3.84
CA ASP A 83 17.07 4.61 2.71
C ASP A 83 16.20 4.94 1.48
N PRO A 84 16.75 4.92 0.26
CA PRO A 84 15.98 5.15 -0.97
C PRO A 84 14.80 4.23 -1.16
N LEU A 85 14.88 3.00 -0.66
CA LEU A 85 13.81 1.99 -0.77
C LEU A 85 12.65 2.24 0.19
N ASP A 86 12.83 3.09 1.21
CA ASP A 86 11.77 3.39 2.17
C ASP A 86 10.59 4.06 1.46
N PHE A 87 9.40 3.74 1.88
CA PHE A 87 8.18 4.27 1.29
C PHE A 87 7.28 4.95 2.33
N VAL A 88 6.50 5.93 1.87
CA VAL A 88 5.67 6.77 2.75
C VAL A 88 4.47 5.99 3.27
N LEU A 89 4.27 6.01 4.58
CA LEU A 89 3.09 5.54 5.29
C LEU A 89 2.12 6.67 5.58
N TRP A 90 2.65 7.84 5.98
CA TRP A 90 1.90 9.06 6.23
C TRP A 90 2.63 10.24 5.60
N LYS A 91 1.94 10.99 4.75
CA LYS A 91 2.47 12.16 4.07
C LYS A 91 2.08 13.42 4.84
N SER A 92 3.04 14.18 5.29
CA SER A 92 2.82 15.48 5.92
C SER A 92 2.12 16.45 4.96
N ALA A 93 1.09 17.14 5.45
CA ALA A 93 0.31 18.07 4.64
C ALA A 93 1.13 19.33 4.28
N LYS A 94 0.95 19.79 3.06
CA LYS A 94 1.45 21.10 2.62
C LYS A 94 0.37 22.17 2.81
N ALA A 95 0.80 23.40 2.99
CA ALA A 95 -0.10 24.53 3.28
C ALA A 95 -1.14 24.75 2.16
N GLU A 96 -0.76 24.49 0.91
CA GLU A 96 -1.59 24.66 -0.29
C GLU A 96 -2.56 23.50 -0.58
N GLU A 97 -2.44 22.36 0.12
CA GLU A 97 -3.35 21.23 -0.09
C GLU A 97 -4.74 21.54 0.49
N PRO A 98 -5.85 21.10 -0.17
CA PRO A 98 -7.21 21.31 0.33
C PRO A 98 -7.43 20.67 1.71
N ASP A 99 -8.27 21.29 2.55
CA ASP A 99 -8.50 20.81 3.92
C ASP A 99 -9.25 19.49 3.99
N ASP A 100 -10.07 19.19 3.00
CA ASP A 100 -10.83 17.93 2.89
C ASP A 100 -9.96 16.72 2.46
N THR A 101 -8.68 16.96 2.18
CA THR A 101 -7.69 15.91 1.85
C THR A 101 -6.67 15.67 2.95
N LYS A 102 -6.90 16.23 4.14
CA LYS A 102 -5.98 16.18 5.29
C LYS A 102 -6.71 15.66 6.52
N TRP A 103 -6.00 14.93 7.35
CA TRP A 103 -6.49 14.39 8.63
C TRP A 103 -5.50 14.70 9.74
N GLU A 104 -6.03 14.93 10.92
CA GLU A 104 -5.25 15.01 12.15
C GLU A 104 -4.62 13.65 12.49
N SER A 105 -3.38 13.67 12.94
CA SER A 105 -2.67 12.46 13.36
C SER A 105 -1.67 12.76 14.47
N PRO A 106 -1.14 11.73 15.16
CA PRO A 106 -0.01 11.90 16.09
C PRO A 106 1.26 12.47 15.44
N TYR A 107 1.34 12.40 14.11
CA TYR A 107 2.48 12.89 13.30
C TYR A 107 2.26 14.31 12.75
N GLY A 108 1.13 14.93 13.10
CA GLY A 108 0.68 16.18 12.54
C GLY A 108 -0.36 16.01 11.44
N LEU A 109 -0.79 17.14 10.88
CA LEU A 109 -1.77 17.16 9.79
C LEU A 109 -1.17 16.54 8.52
N GLY A 110 -1.92 15.62 7.88
CA GLY A 110 -1.41 14.90 6.73
C GLY A 110 -2.42 13.95 6.10
N ARG A 111 -1.92 13.03 5.29
CA ARG A 111 -2.72 12.01 4.61
C ARG A 111 -1.99 10.67 4.54
N PRO A 112 -2.72 9.55 4.48
CA PRO A 112 -2.09 8.24 4.33
C PRO A 112 -1.35 8.08 3.00
N GLY A 113 -0.32 7.24 3.01
CA GLY A 113 0.28 6.71 1.79
C GLY A 113 -0.70 5.74 1.10
N TRP A 114 -0.50 5.54 -0.21
CA TRP A 114 -1.42 4.73 -1.00
C TRP A 114 -1.51 3.26 -0.53
N HIS A 115 -0.40 2.65 -0.14
CA HIS A 115 -0.37 1.20 0.13
C HIS A 115 -1.05 0.82 1.45
N ILE A 116 -1.05 1.71 2.45
CA ILE A 116 -1.59 1.41 3.78
C ILE A 116 -3.12 1.39 3.80
N GLU A 117 -3.75 2.02 2.81
CA GLU A 117 -5.21 2.02 2.66
C GLU A 117 -5.74 0.59 2.53
N CYS A 118 -5.17 -0.19 1.61
CA CYS A 118 -5.58 -1.58 1.39
C CYS A 118 -5.23 -2.48 2.58
N SER A 119 -4.06 -2.30 3.20
CA SER A 119 -3.69 -3.03 4.41
C SER A 119 -4.70 -2.83 5.55
N ALA A 120 -5.12 -1.60 5.77
CA ALA A 120 -6.09 -1.27 6.82
C ALA A 120 -7.49 -1.81 6.53
N MET A 121 -7.99 -1.56 5.32
CA MET A 121 -9.34 -1.97 4.92
C MET A 121 -9.48 -3.50 4.88
N SER A 122 -8.54 -4.21 4.28
CA SER A 122 -8.59 -5.66 4.17
C SER A 122 -8.51 -6.35 5.54
N LYS A 123 -7.57 -5.93 6.39
CA LYS A 123 -7.48 -6.46 7.75
C LYS A 123 -8.73 -6.19 8.57
N SER A 124 -9.28 -4.98 8.48
CA SER A 124 -10.46 -4.58 9.27
C SER A 124 -11.72 -5.35 8.86
N LEU A 125 -11.91 -5.59 7.57
CA LEU A 125 -13.12 -6.22 7.04
C LEU A 125 -13.07 -7.74 6.99
N LEU A 126 -11.90 -8.31 6.73
CA LEU A 126 -11.74 -9.73 6.44
C LEU A 126 -10.90 -10.49 7.50
N GLY A 127 -10.17 -9.75 8.34
CA GLY A 127 -9.21 -10.36 9.27
C GLY A 127 -7.93 -10.80 8.57
N LEU A 128 -7.11 -11.58 9.29
CA LEU A 128 -5.84 -12.12 8.78
C LEU A 128 -5.71 -13.60 9.13
N PRO A 129 -5.13 -14.44 8.26
CA PRO A 129 -4.76 -14.12 6.88
C PRO A 129 -5.98 -14.00 5.95
N LEU A 130 -5.85 -13.24 4.87
CA LEU A 130 -6.82 -13.25 3.77
C LEU A 130 -6.78 -14.60 3.06
N ASP A 131 -7.92 -15.12 2.59
CA ASP A 131 -7.92 -16.34 1.78
C ASP A 131 -7.24 -16.10 0.43
N ILE A 132 -7.69 -15.07 -0.29
CA ILE A 132 -7.17 -14.70 -1.60
C ILE A 132 -6.97 -13.18 -1.64
N HIS A 133 -5.81 -12.74 -2.13
CA HIS A 133 -5.53 -11.35 -2.47
C HIS A 133 -5.15 -11.23 -3.93
N GLY A 134 -5.84 -10.37 -4.67
CA GLY A 134 -5.73 -10.32 -6.12
C GLY A 134 -5.53 -8.93 -6.69
N GLY A 135 -5.04 -8.88 -7.94
CA GLY A 135 -4.89 -7.63 -8.67
C GLY A 135 -4.23 -7.80 -10.03
N GLY A 136 -3.90 -6.69 -10.66
CA GLY A 136 -3.09 -6.70 -11.89
C GLY A 136 -1.63 -7.05 -11.58
N PRO A 137 -0.85 -7.50 -12.58
CA PRO A 137 0.57 -7.82 -12.37
C PRO A 137 1.42 -6.58 -12.05
N ASP A 138 0.96 -5.40 -12.43
CA ASP A 138 1.53 -4.10 -12.08
C ASP A 138 1.43 -3.77 -10.58
N LEU A 139 0.43 -4.31 -9.89
CA LEU A 139 0.27 -4.17 -8.44
C LEU A 139 1.18 -5.10 -7.64
N LYS A 140 1.71 -6.18 -8.25
CA LYS A 140 2.59 -7.13 -7.57
C LYS A 140 3.77 -6.42 -6.89
N PHE A 141 4.32 -5.42 -7.59
CA PHE A 141 5.37 -4.56 -7.06
C PHE A 141 5.18 -3.11 -7.58
N PRO A 142 5.25 -2.08 -6.70
CA PRO A 142 5.55 -2.19 -5.26
C PRO A 142 4.32 -2.42 -4.36
N HIS A 143 3.08 -2.29 -4.86
CA HIS A 143 1.87 -2.16 -4.03
C HIS A 143 1.65 -3.36 -3.09
N HIS A 144 1.48 -4.57 -3.63
CA HIS A 144 1.23 -5.77 -2.83
C HIS A 144 2.43 -6.16 -1.94
N GLU A 145 3.66 -5.92 -2.43
CA GLU A 145 4.86 -6.13 -1.61
C GLU A 145 4.87 -5.20 -0.38
N ASN A 146 4.45 -3.94 -0.57
CA ASN A 146 4.33 -2.97 0.51
C ASN A 146 3.19 -3.31 1.47
N GLU A 147 2.06 -3.84 0.99
CA GLU A 147 0.98 -4.34 1.85
C GLU A 147 1.45 -5.51 2.73
N ILE A 148 2.23 -6.44 2.16
CA ILE A 148 2.86 -7.52 2.94
C ILE A 148 3.73 -6.94 4.05
N ALA A 149 4.64 -6.04 3.70
CA ALA A 149 5.56 -5.43 4.65
C ALA A 149 4.81 -4.70 5.77
N GLN A 150 3.78 -3.92 5.44
CA GLN A 150 2.96 -3.20 6.40
C GLN A 150 2.20 -4.15 7.33
N THR A 151 1.49 -5.12 6.76
CA THR A 151 0.60 -5.99 7.55
C THR A 151 1.40 -6.99 8.38
N GLU A 152 2.34 -7.69 7.78
CA GLU A 152 3.16 -8.68 8.49
C GLU A 152 4.14 -8.02 9.45
N GLY A 153 4.65 -6.83 9.10
CA GLY A 153 5.48 -6.04 10.01
C GLY A 153 4.73 -5.52 11.24
N ALA A 154 3.45 -5.19 11.10
CA ALA A 154 2.62 -4.68 12.19
C ALA A 154 2.04 -5.77 13.09
N PHE A 155 1.61 -6.90 12.52
CA PHE A 155 0.82 -7.92 13.21
C PHE A 155 1.50 -9.29 13.28
N GLY A 156 2.58 -9.52 12.54
CA GLY A 156 3.15 -10.85 12.33
C GLY A 156 2.27 -11.73 11.42
N GLY A 157 2.68 -12.97 11.23
CA GLY A 157 1.93 -13.94 10.42
C GLY A 157 2.02 -13.70 8.92
N THR A 158 0.95 -14.01 8.21
CA THR A 158 0.86 -13.94 6.74
C THR A 158 -0.30 -13.03 6.34
N LEU A 159 -0.09 -12.14 5.38
CA LEU A 159 -1.17 -11.27 4.88
C LEU A 159 -2.22 -12.08 4.11
N ALA A 160 -1.81 -12.91 3.17
CA ALA A 160 -2.72 -13.68 2.34
C ALA A 160 -2.20 -15.09 2.06
N ASN A 161 -3.11 -16.07 2.05
CA ASN A 161 -2.81 -17.47 1.75
C ASN A 161 -2.53 -17.68 0.26
N ILE A 162 -3.31 -17.02 -0.62
CA ILE A 162 -3.20 -17.14 -2.07
C ILE A 162 -3.09 -15.76 -2.70
N TRP A 163 -2.11 -15.59 -3.58
CA TRP A 163 -1.93 -14.40 -4.42
C TRP A 163 -2.35 -14.70 -5.86
N MET A 164 -3.24 -13.87 -6.40
CA MET A 164 -3.76 -14.05 -7.74
C MET A 164 -3.54 -12.78 -8.58
N HIS A 165 -2.72 -12.88 -9.64
CA HIS A 165 -2.45 -11.75 -10.53
C HIS A 165 -2.93 -12.07 -11.94
N CYS A 166 -3.91 -11.29 -12.43
CA CYS A 166 -4.48 -11.44 -13.75
C CYS A 166 -3.91 -10.39 -14.70
N GLY A 167 -3.40 -10.83 -15.85
CA GLY A 167 -2.93 -9.95 -16.91
C GLY A 167 -4.05 -9.06 -17.49
N PRO A 168 -3.69 -8.02 -18.25
CA PRO A 168 -4.67 -7.17 -18.91
C PRO A 168 -5.44 -7.95 -19.98
N LEU A 169 -6.69 -7.59 -20.21
CA LEU A 169 -7.43 -8.05 -21.35
C LEU A 169 -6.82 -7.46 -22.63
N MET A 170 -6.50 -8.34 -23.58
CA MET A 170 -5.90 -7.98 -24.86
C MET A 170 -6.93 -8.10 -25.99
N VAL A 171 -6.91 -7.16 -26.93
CA VAL A 171 -7.67 -7.21 -28.17
C VAL A 171 -6.68 -6.99 -29.31
N ASP A 172 -6.57 -7.95 -30.21
CA ASP A 172 -5.62 -7.92 -31.35
C ASP A 172 -4.16 -7.55 -30.95
N SER A 173 -3.68 -8.10 -29.84
CA SER A 173 -2.37 -7.84 -29.24
C SER A 173 -2.21 -6.49 -28.55
N ASP A 174 -3.20 -5.63 -28.55
CA ASP A 174 -3.20 -4.38 -27.82
C ASP A 174 -3.91 -4.51 -26.46
N LYS A 175 -3.35 -3.84 -25.44
CA LYS A 175 -4.01 -3.77 -24.13
C LYS A 175 -5.29 -2.96 -24.25
N MET A 176 -6.44 -3.57 -23.87
CA MET A 176 -7.70 -2.86 -23.81
C MET A 176 -7.57 -1.70 -22.80
N SER A 177 -7.79 -0.48 -23.27
CA SER A 177 -7.84 0.74 -22.46
C SER A 177 -9.27 1.20 -22.20
N LYS A 178 -9.44 2.09 -21.22
CA LYS A 178 -10.73 2.71 -20.90
C LYS A 178 -11.18 3.67 -22.01
#